data_34eb5de7ab1cf23cee310d412a8a0e78
#
_entry.id   34eb5de7ab1cf23cee310d412a8a0e78
#
_cell.length_a   1.000
_cell.length_b   1.000
_cell.length_c   1.000
_cell.angle_alpha   90.00
_cell.angle_beta   90.00
_cell.angle_gamma   90.00
#
_symmetry.space_group_name_H-M   'P 1'
#
loop_
_entity.id
_entity.type
_entity.pdbx_description
1 polymer ?
#
loop_
_entity_poly.entity_id
_entity_poly.type
_entity_poly.pdbx_seq_one_letter_code
_entity_poly.pdbx_strand_id
1 'polypeptide(L)' 'EDARIGTTHISLYMALLQQWNLNGGKIPIEIERVAIMKAAKINARYTYNKCMNELQEFGYITYKPSKGPYSSSNVFLNGL' A
#
# COMPACT_ATOMS: atom_id res chain seq x y z
N GLU A 1 -15.55 0.01 12.96
CA GLU A 1 -15.17 0.72 11.74
C GLU A 1 -14.37 1.97 12.07
N ASP A 2 -13.29 2.19 11.33
CA ASP A 2 -12.40 3.31 11.57
C ASP A 2 -12.86 4.54 10.79
N ALA A 3 -13.30 5.57 11.51
CA ALA A 3 -13.79 6.80 10.89
C ALA A 3 -12.71 7.60 10.14
N ARG A 4 -11.42 7.29 10.39
CA ARG A 4 -10.32 7.96 9.70
C ARG A 4 -10.12 7.42 8.28
N ILE A 5 -10.69 6.27 7.97
CA ILE A 5 -10.50 5.59 6.69
C ILE A 5 -11.53 6.07 5.67
N GLY A 6 -11.04 6.57 4.55
CA GLY A 6 -11.88 6.97 3.41
C GLY A 6 -11.81 5.96 2.29
N THR A 7 -12.55 6.24 1.21
CA THR A 7 -12.61 5.33 0.06
C THR A 7 -11.25 5.13 -0.60
N THR A 8 -10.42 6.18 -0.65
CA THR A 8 -9.09 6.06 -1.25
C THR A 8 -8.20 5.13 -0.43
N HIS A 9 -8.31 5.19 0.90
CA HIS A 9 -7.56 4.27 1.77
C HIS A 9 -8.00 2.82 1.50
N ILE A 10 -9.30 2.60 1.37
CA ILE A 10 -9.84 1.27 1.10
C ILE A 10 -9.34 0.75 -0.24
N SER A 11 -9.40 1.58 -1.29
CA SER A 11 -8.93 1.20 -2.62
C SER A 11 -7.45 0.84 -2.59
N LEU A 12 -6.64 1.62 -1.89
CA LEU A 12 -5.22 1.34 -1.77
C LEU A 12 -4.97 0.04 -1.00
N TYR A 13 -5.66 -0.15 0.11
CA TYR A 13 -5.49 -1.36 0.90
C TYR A 13 -5.91 -2.60 0.10
N MET A 14 -7.01 -2.52 -0.65
CA MET A 14 -7.46 -3.63 -1.48
C MET A 14 -6.45 -3.96 -2.57
N ALA A 15 -5.81 -2.94 -3.16
CA ALA A 15 -4.75 -3.16 -4.15
C ALA A 15 -3.56 -3.90 -3.51
N LEU A 16 -3.22 -3.55 -2.28
CA LEU A 16 -2.16 -4.24 -1.55
C LEU A 16 -2.53 -5.67 -1.23
N LEU A 17 -3.77 -5.92 -0.83
CA LEU A 17 -4.27 -7.28 -0.59
C LEU A 17 -4.21 -8.13 -1.85
N GLN A 18 -4.59 -7.55 -2.98
CA GLN A 18 -4.52 -8.24 -4.26
C GLN A 18 -3.07 -8.62 -4.58
N GLN A 19 -2.15 -7.70 -4.37
CA GLN A 19 -0.75 -7.96 -4.60
C GLN A 19 -0.22 -9.05 -3.67
N TRP A 20 -0.68 -9.04 -2.41
CA TRP A 20 -0.34 -10.07 -1.45
C TRP A 20 -0.80 -11.45 -1.93
N ASN A 21 -2.04 -11.55 -2.44
CA ASN A 21 -2.55 -12.80 -3.01
C ASN A 21 -1.72 -13.26 -4.20
N LEU A 22 -1.38 -12.33 -5.11
CA LEU A 22 -0.59 -12.66 -6.29
C LEU A 22 0.83 -13.10 -5.92
N ASN A 23 1.30 -12.66 -4.76
CA ASN A 23 2.62 -13.02 -4.23
C ASN A 23 2.58 -14.29 -3.37
N GLY A 24 1.53 -15.07 -3.47
CA GLY A 24 1.40 -16.33 -2.75
C GLY A 24 1.08 -16.18 -1.27
N GLY A 25 0.56 -15.04 -0.85
CA GLY A 25 0.22 -14.79 0.55
C GLY A 25 1.42 -14.58 1.45
N LYS A 26 2.56 -14.21 0.88
CA LYS A 26 3.78 -13.96 1.64
C LYS A 26 4.00 -12.50 1.93
N ILE A 27 4.62 -12.17 3.05
CA ILE A 27 5.04 -10.83 3.41
C ILE A 27 6.52 -10.83 3.75
N PRO A 28 7.26 -9.72 3.47
CA PRO A 28 6.74 -8.46 2.92
C PRO A 28 6.32 -8.58 1.46
N ILE A 29 5.44 -7.67 1.06
CA ILE A 29 5.02 -7.57 -0.34
C ILE A 29 5.93 -6.56 -1.02
N GLU A 30 6.59 -6.96 -2.09
CA GLU A 30 7.31 -6.00 -2.93
C GLU A 30 6.29 -5.28 -3.80
N ILE A 31 6.33 -3.95 -3.78
CA ILE A 31 5.41 -3.15 -4.58
C ILE A 31 6.16 -2.17 -5.45
N GLU A 32 5.56 -1.90 -6.61
CA GLU A 32 5.99 -0.85 -7.48
C GLU A 32 4.91 0.23 -7.45
N ARG A 33 5.30 1.47 -7.15
CA ARG A 33 4.36 2.56 -6.97
C ARG A 33 3.38 2.70 -8.14
N VAL A 34 3.90 2.70 -9.36
CA VAL A 34 3.05 2.91 -10.55
C VAL A 34 1.99 1.81 -10.66
N ALA A 35 2.38 0.57 -10.44
CA ALA A 35 1.45 -0.56 -10.54
C ALA A 35 0.38 -0.50 -9.45
N ILE A 36 0.76 -0.15 -8.23
CA ILE A 36 -0.20 -0.06 -7.12
C ILE A 36 -1.14 1.12 -7.32
N MET A 37 -0.61 2.27 -7.75
CA MET A 37 -1.45 3.44 -8.03
C MET A 37 -2.50 3.11 -9.08
N LYS A 38 -2.10 2.41 -10.14
CA LYS A 38 -3.02 2.01 -11.20
C LYS A 38 -4.09 1.05 -10.68
N ALA A 39 -3.70 0.06 -9.90
CA ALA A 39 -4.65 -0.91 -9.34
C ALA A 39 -5.63 -0.24 -8.38
N ALA A 40 -5.18 0.74 -7.61
CA ALA A 40 -6.00 1.48 -6.66
C ALA A 40 -6.75 2.65 -7.31
N LYS A 41 -6.50 2.90 -8.58
CA LYS A 41 -7.09 4.03 -9.33
C LYS A 41 -6.76 5.38 -8.70
N ILE A 42 -5.53 5.52 -8.22
CA ILE A 42 -5.00 6.77 -7.68
C ILE A 42 -4.14 7.43 -8.74
N ASN A 43 -4.50 8.63 -9.15
CA ASN A 43 -3.80 9.33 -10.23
C ASN A 43 -2.72 10.28 -9.74
N ALA A 44 -2.84 10.78 -8.52
CA ALA A 44 -1.89 11.76 -7.98
C ALA A 44 -0.91 11.08 -7.03
N ARG A 45 0.38 11.31 -7.28
CA ARG A 45 1.44 10.78 -6.44
C ARG A 45 1.32 11.27 -4.99
N TYR A 46 0.93 12.53 -4.82
CA TYR A 46 0.71 13.09 -3.48
C TYR A 46 -0.35 12.30 -2.72
N THR A 47 -1.47 11.99 -3.38
CA THR A 47 -2.56 11.23 -2.76
C THR A 47 -2.10 9.83 -2.38
N TYR A 48 -1.34 9.19 -3.26
CA TYR A 48 -0.78 7.87 -2.99
C TYR A 48 0.12 7.89 -1.74
N ASN A 49 1.06 8.83 -1.70
CA ASN A 49 2.00 8.92 -0.58
C ASN A 49 1.27 9.24 0.72
N LYS A 50 0.31 10.16 0.66
CA LYS A 50 -0.48 10.53 1.84
C LYS A 50 -1.25 9.32 2.39
N CYS A 51 -1.96 8.61 1.52
CA CYS A 51 -2.76 7.47 1.96
C CYS A 51 -1.90 6.31 2.46
N MET A 52 -0.76 6.07 1.80
CA MET A 52 0.17 5.03 2.24
C MET A 52 0.70 5.33 3.65
N ASN A 53 1.11 6.57 3.87
CA ASN A 53 1.60 6.99 5.19
C ASN A 53 0.51 6.94 6.25
N GLU A 54 -0.72 7.32 5.88
CA GLU A 54 -1.84 7.27 6.83
C GLU A 54 -2.22 5.85 7.19
N LEU A 55 -2.23 4.93 6.23
CA LEU A 55 -2.47 3.52 6.55
C LEU A 55 -1.43 2.98 7.53
N GLN A 56 -0.18 3.39 7.38
CA GLN A 56 0.86 3.01 8.32
C GLN A 56 0.64 3.65 9.69
N GLU A 57 0.33 4.94 9.70
CA GLU A 57 0.07 5.67 10.94
C GLU A 57 -1.10 5.06 11.71
N PHE A 58 -2.14 4.64 10.99
CA PHE A 58 -3.33 4.06 11.60
C PHE A 58 -3.15 2.57 11.97
N GLY A 59 -1.99 1.99 11.67
CA GLY A 59 -1.66 0.64 12.09
C GLY A 59 -2.09 -0.48 11.17
N TYR A 60 -2.54 -0.18 9.97
CA TYR A 60 -2.98 -1.21 9.01
C TYR A 60 -1.83 -1.86 8.28
N ILE A 61 -0.77 -1.11 8.03
CA ILE A 61 0.41 -1.60 7.31
C ILE A 61 1.68 -1.07 7.94
N THR A 62 2.81 -1.71 7.58
CA THR A 62 4.12 -1.14 7.81
C THR A 62 4.76 -0.96 6.44
N TYR A 63 5.08 0.27 6.09
CA TYR A 63 5.59 0.62 4.78
C TYR A 63 7.07 0.96 4.88
N LYS A 64 7.87 0.29 4.05
CA LYS A 64 9.30 0.56 3.96
C LYS A 64 9.61 0.99 2.54
N PRO A 65 9.72 2.31 2.30
CA PRO A 65 9.97 2.82 0.95
C PRO A 65 11.34 2.40 0.45
N SER A 66 11.47 2.33 -0.88
CA SER A 66 12.73 1.99 -1.51
C SER A 66 13.77 3.08 -1.25
N LYS A 67 15.02 2.66 -1.14
CA LYS A 67 16.12 3.58 -0.86
C LYS A 67 16.86 4.02 -2.11
N GLY A 68 16.50 3.51 -3.27
CA GLY A 68 17.15 3.84 -4.52
C GLY A 68 16.21 3.67 -5.69
N PRO A 69 16.61 4.17 -6.88
CA PRO A 69 15.72 4.17 -8.03
C PRO A 69 15.40 2.78 -8.58
N TYR A 70 16.22 1.81 -8.25
CA TYR A 70 16.03 0.44 -8.75
C TYR A 70 15.53 -0.52 -7.68
N SER A 71 15.22 -0.03 -6.49
CA SER A 71 14.73 -0.86 -5.40
C SER A 71 13.22 -0.79 -5.30
N SER A 72 12.58 -1.93 -5.08
CA SER A 72 11.14 -1.98 -4.79
C SER A 72 10.88 -1.57 -3.36
N SER A 73 9.73 -0.98 -3.12
CA SER A 73 9.27 -0.74 -1.75
C SER A 73 8.66 -2.01 -1.18
N ASN A 74 8.70 -2.13 0.13
CA ASN A 74 8.15 -3.30 0.81
C ASN A 74 7.00 -2.88 1.73
N VAL A 75 5.97 -3.71 1.78
CA VAL A 75 4.81 -3.48 2.63
C VAL A 75 4.51 -4.74 3.44
N PHE A 76 4.29 -4.55 4.72
CA PHE A 76 3.83 -5.60 5.61
C PHE A 76 2.37 -5.30 5.95
N LEU A 77 1.49 -6.27 5.73
CA LEU A 77 0.08 -6.12 6.12
C LEU A 77 -0.06 -6.56 7.57
N ASN A 78 -0.42 -5.61 8.43
CA ASN A 78 -0.56 -5.89 9.86
C ASN A 78 -1.86 -6.64 10.11
N GLY A 79 -1.81 -7.63 11.00
CA GLY A 79 -3.01 -8.38 11.36
C GLY A 79 -3.35 -9.55 10.45
N LEU A 80 -2.50 -9.86 9.51
CA LEU A 80 -2.69 -11.03 8.65
C LEU A 80 -1.86 -12.23 9.12
#